data_81840263c94b60663da331e98f579a25
#
_entry.id   81840263c94b60663da331e98f579a25
#
_cell.length_a   1.000
_cell.length_b   1.000
_cell.length_c   1.000
_cell.angle_alpha   90.00
_cell.angle_beta   90.00
_cell.angle_gamma   90.00
#
_symmetry.space_group_name_H-M   'P 1'
#
loop_
_entity.id
_entity.type
_entity.pdbx_description
1 polymer ?
#
loop_
_entity_poly.entity_id
_entity_poly.type
_entity_poly.pdbx_seq_one_letter_code
_entity_poly.pdbx_strand_id
1 'polypeptide(L)'
;MHLVGTVETGVGAASRSLAPLLSIIREASSLKDLQPATLNVRLSSPYVLRPTFTIFGSEVGRDEDFHFEVCSIHDLKRVRAFLGVIMRTSTNYHGDDVLEVMAEVNLRERMGLADGSSVELSLFD
;
A
#
# COMPACT_ATOMS: atom_id res chain seq x y z
N MET A 1 7.63 -11.95 -7.86
CA MET A 1 8.39 -10.71 -8.09
C MET A 1 8.66 -10.01 -6.77
N HIS A 2 9.83 -9.45 -6.64
CA HIS A 2 10.24 -8.72 -5.44
C HIS A 2 10.59 -7.28 -5.81
N LEU A 3 10.12 -6.33 -4.99
CA LEU A 3 10.46 -4.93 -5.14
C LEU A 3 11.18 -4.48 -3.87
N VAL A 4 12.30 -3.80 -4.02
CA VAL A 4 13.04 -3.22 -2.89
C VAL A 4 12.93 -1.71 -2.96
N GLY A 5 12.64 -1.09 -1.82
CA GLY A 5 12.52 0.35 -1.75
C GLY A 5 12.88 0.90 -0.38
N THR A 6 12.80 2.21 -0.27
CA THR A 6 13.08 2.93 0.98
C THR A 6 11.82 3.63 1.48
N VAL A 7 11.65 3.59 2.78
CA VAL A 7 10.51 4.26 3.45
C VAL A 7 10.71 5.76 3.42
N GLU A 8 9.63 6.50 3.12
CA GLU A 8 9.64 7.96 3.19
C GLU A 8 8.34 8.47 3.81
N THR A 9 8.36 9.70 4.30
CA THR A 9 7.19 10.33 4.88
C THR A 9 6.25 10.80 3.77
N GLY A 10 4.96 10.44 3.89
CA GLY A 10 3.90 10.96 3.05
C GLY A 10 3.20 12.14 3.69
N VAL A 11 2.22 12.70 2.99
CA VAL A 11 1.46 13.85 3.45
C VAL A 11 0.25 13.48 4.34
N GLY A 12 0.00 12.20 4.56
CA GLY A 12 -1.10 11.72 5.39
C GLY A 12 -2.49 11.84 4.76
N ALA A 13 -2.58 12.26 3.52
CA ALA A 13 -3.87 12.45 2.85
C ALA A 13 -4.60 11.13 2.59
N ALA A 14 -3.86 10.04 2.35
CA ALA A 14 -4.44 8.73 2.08
C ALA A 14 -5.30 8.22 3.22
N SER A 15 -4.86 8.41 4.46
CA SER A 15 -5.59 7.99 5.65
C SER A 15 -7.02 8.56 5.68
N ARG A 16 -7.16 9.86 5.40
CA ARG A 16 -8.47 10.52 5.37
C ARG A 16 -9.31 10.09 4.18
N SER A 17 -8.67 9.90 3.04
CA SER A 17 -9.36 9.51 1.81
C SER A 17 -9.87 8.07 1.87
N LEU A 18 -9.10 7.17 2.48
CA LEU A 18 -9.41 5.74 2.50
C LEU A 18 -10.32 5.31 3.64
N ALA A 19 -10.37 6.07 4.75
CA ALA A 19 -11.15 5.68 5.92
C ALA A 19 -12.62 5.37 5.58
N PRO A 20 -13.33 6.17 4.77
CA PRO A 20 -14.72 5.85 4.40
C PRO A 20 -14.87 4.61 3.53
N LEU A 21 -13.80 4.15 2.86
CA LEU A 21 -13.82 2.99 1.97
C LEU A 21 -13.28 1.73 2.65
N LEU A 22 -12.87 1.84 3.91
CA LEU A 22 -12.10 0.79 4.58
C LEU A 22 -12.84 -0.54 4.67
N SER A 23 -14.15 -0.52 4.94
CA SER A 23 -14.94 -1.74 5.01
C SER A 23 -14.96 -2.50 3.68
N ILE A 24 -15.04 -1.78 2.58
CA ILE A 24 -15.03 -2.36 1.23
C ILE A 24 -13.65 -2.95 0.93
N ILE A 25 -12.60 -2.21 1.28
CA ILE A 25 -11.21 -2.67 1.06
C ILE A 25 -10.93 -3.93 1.88
N ARG A 26 -11.36 -3.96 3.14
CA ARG A 26 -11.20 -5.13 4.01
C ARG A 26 -11.90 -6.35 3.45
N GLU A 27 -13.11 -6.19 2.96
CA GLU A 27 -13.89 -7.28 2.37
C GLU A 27 -13.20 -7.80 1.11
N ALA A 28 -12.82 -6.92 0.20
CA ALA A 28 -12.21 -7.30 -1.07
C ALA A 28 -10.83 -7.95 -0.90
N SER A 29 -10.04 -7.51 0.09
CA SER A 29 -8.70 -8.03 0.36
C SER A 29 -8.70 -9.25 1.28
N SER A 30 -9.78 -9.50 2.00
CA SER A 30 -9.86 -10.48 3.10
C SER A 30 -8.96 -10.15 4.29
N LEU A 31 -8.45 -8.93 4.35
CA LEU A 31 -7.64 -8.44 5.47
C LEU A 31 -8.54 -7.65 6.42
N LYS A 32 -9.06 -8.32 7.44
CA LYS A 32 -10.13 -7.79 8.30
C LYS A 32 -9.74 -6.58 9.12
N ASP A 33 -8.48 -6.50 9.52
CA ASP A 33 -7.96 -5.46 10.40
C ASP A 33 -7.14 -4.40 9.66
N LEU A 34 -7.26 -4.36 8.33
CA LEU A 34 -6.52 -3.40 7.51
C LEU A 34 -6.73 -1.98 8.02
N GLN A 35 -5.63 -1.24 8.18
CA GLN A 35 -5.65 0.12 8.70
C GLN A 35 -5.68 1.14 7.56
N PRO A 36 -6.31 2.31 7.75
CA PRO A 36 -6.42 3.31 6.68
C PRO A 36 -5.12 4.04 6.38
N ALA A 37 -4.14 3.97 7.27
CA ALA A 37 -2.84 4.62 7.07
C ALA A 37 -1.99 3.84 6.09
N THR A 38 -1.21 4.56 5.28
CA THR A 38 -0.32 3.95 4.30
C THR A 38 1.13 4.21 4.65
N LEU A 39 1.99 3.23 4.32
CA LEU A 39 3.44 3.38 4.34
C LEU A 39 3.88 3.74 2.92
N ASN A 40 4.60 4.85 2.77
CA ASN A 40 5.14 5.25 1.48
C ASN A 40 6.51 4.60 1.27
N VAL A 41 6.65 3.91 0.14
CA VAL A 41 7.89 3.22 -0.23
C VAL A 41 8.34 3.73 -1.58
N ARG A 42 9.54 4.30 -1.64
CA ARG A 42 10.14 4.78 -2.89
C ARG A 42 10.98 3.70 -3.52
N LEU A 43 10.70 3.40 -4.77
CA LEU A 43 11.45 2.43 -5.57
C LEU A 43 12.53 3.14 -6.39
N SER A 44 13.54 2.38 -6.83
CA SER A 44 14.60 2.88 -7.72
C SER A 44 14.14 3.00 -9.17
N SER A 45 13.07 2.34 -9.54
CA SER A 45 12.48 2.41 -10.88
C SER A 45 10.96 2.29 -10.79
N PRO A 46 10.22 2.79 -11.80
CA PRO A 46 8.77 2.73 -11.78
C PRO A 46 8.24 1.30 -11.76
N TYR A 47 7.11 1.11 -11.09
CA TYR A 47 6.39 -0.15 -11.08
C TYR A 47 4.95 0.08 -11.53
N VAL A 48 4.52 -0.65 -12.54
CA VAL A 48 3.14 -0.63 -13.01
C VAL A 48 2.34 -1.64 -12.21
N LEU A 49 1.34 -1.15 -11.47
CA LEU A 49 0.52 -1.99 -10.61
C LEU A 49 -0.30 -2.98 -11.43
N ARG A 50 -0.39 -4.23 -10.94
CA ARG A 50 -1.29 -5.26 -11.49
C ARG A 50 -2.40 -5.46 -10.47
N PRO A 51 -3.56 -4.80 -10.63
CA PRO A 51 -4.58 -4.83 -9.59
C PRO A 51 -5.10 -6.24 -9.32
N THR A 52 -5.11 -6.62 -8.04
CA THR A 52 -5.85 -7.79 -7.58
C THR A 52 -7.34 -7.48 -7.55
N PHE A 53 -7.67 -6.24 -7.17
CA PHE A 53 -9.03 -5.73 -7.26
C PHE A 53 -9.02 -4.21 -7.42
N THR A 54 -10.13 -3.67 -7.90
CA THR A 54 -10.32 -2.23 -8.10
C THR A 54 -11.64 -1.81 -7.49
N ILE A 55 -11.63 -0.67 -6.79
CA ILE A 55 -12.86 0.01 -6.37
C ILE A 55 -13.07 1.14 -7.35
N PHE A 56 -14.14 1.07 -8.14
CA PHE A 56 -14.45 2.11 -9.11
C PHE A 56 -15.05 3.32 -8.39
N GLY A 57 -14.50 4.51 -8.68
CA GLY A 57 -14.93 5.74 -8.04
C GLY A 57 -16.42 6.00 -8.21
N SER A 58 -16.97 5.70 -9.39
CA SER A 58 -18.39 5.89 -9.70
C SER A 58 -19.31 5.10 -8.76
N GLU A 59 -18.84 3.98 -8.21
CA GLU A 59 -19.64 3.15 -7.30
C GLU A 59 -19.65 3.67 -5.86
N VAL A 60 -18.69 4.53 -5.51
CA VAL A 60 -18.52 5.04 -4.15
C VAL A 60 -18.56 6.56 -4.07
N GLY A 61 -19.01 7.23 -5.14
CA GLY A 61 -19.15 8.68 -5.18
C GLY A 61 -17.82 9.43 -5.22
N ARG A 62 -16.81 8.85 -5.87
CA ARG A 62 -15.49 9.46 -6.02
C ARG A 62 -15.15 9.71 -7.47
N ASP A 63 -14.26 10.68 -7.72
CA ASP A 63 -13.85 11.06 -9.07
C ASP A 63 -12.75 10.18 -9.65
N GLU A 64 -12.13 9.37 -8.81
CA GLU A 64 -11.02 8.52 -9.24
C GLU A 64 -11.25 7.07 -8.81
N ASP A 65 -10.59 6.15 -9.52
CA ASP A 65 -10.61 4.73 -9.18
C ASP A 65 -9.46 4.40 -8.23
N PHE A 66 -9.65 3.36 -7.43
CA PHE A 66 -8.67 2.88 -6.48
C PHE A 66 -8.26 1.46 -6.86
N HIS A 67 -6.98 1.30 -7.18
CA HIS A 67 -6.42 0.00 -7.59
C HIS A 67 -5.60 -0.57 -6.45
N PHE A 68 -5.75 -1.87 -6.21
CA PHE A 68 -5.08 -2.55 -5.11
C PHE A 68 -4.40 -3.81 -5.60
N GLU A 69 -3.15 -4.00 -5.19
CA GLU A 69 -2.44 -5.25 -5.44
C GLU A 69 -2.01 -5.86 -4.12
N VAL A 70 -2.41 -7.11 -3.88
CA VAL A 70 -2.05 -7.85 -2.66
C VAL A 70 -0.56 -8.15 -2.67
N CYS A 71 0.09 -7.95 -1.54
CA CYS A 71 1.51 -8.18 -1.38
C CYS A 71 1.83 -8.66 0.03
N SER A 72 3.07 -9.07 0.25
CA SER A 72 3.66 -9.11 1.58
C SER A 72 4.78 -8.08 1.66
N ILE A 73 4.96 -7.49 2.84
CA ILE A 73 6.05 -6.56 3.09
C ILE A 73 6.92 -7.10 4.22
N HIS A 74 8.23 -7.04 4.06
CA HIS A 74 9.17 -7.55 5.04
C HIS A 74 10.47 -6.73 5.03
N ASP A 75 11.25 -6.87 6.09
CA ASP A 75 12.59 -6.30 6.13
C ASP A 75 13.53 -7.12 5.23
N LEU A 76 14.73 -6.58 4.95
CA LEU A 76 15.69 -7.26 4.08
C LEU A 76 16.19 -8.56 4.68
N LYS A 77 16.11 -8.73 5.99
CA LYS A 77 16.52 -9.97 6.68
C LYS A 77 15.41 -11.02 6.68
N ARG A 78 14.21 -10.64 6.25
CA ARG A 78 13.02 -11.52 6.20
C ARG A 78 12.64 -12.15 7.54
N VAL A 79 12.94 -11.46 8.64
CA VAL A 79 12.58 -11.93 9.97
C VAL A 79 11.10 -11.76 10.24
N ARG A 80 10.51 -10.67 9.70
CA ARG A 80 9.08 -10.39 9.86
C ARG A 80 8.48 -10.08 8.49
N ALA A 81 7.32 -10.67 8.24
CA ALA A 81 6.55 -10.40 7.03
C ALA A 81 5.10 -10.15 7.41
N PHE A 82 4.48 -9.19 6.73
CA PHE A 82 3.08 -8.83 6.94
C PHE A 82 2.36 -8.80 5.59
N LEU A 83 1.15 -9.35 5.56
CA LEU A 83 0.29 -9.21 4.40
C LEU A 83 -0.24 -7.78 4.33
N GLY A 84 -0.35 -7.27 3.12
CA GLY A 84 -0.88 -5.94 2.88
C GLY A 84 -1.38 -5.78 1.47
N VAL A 85 -1.74 -4.57 1.14
CA VAL A 85 -2.13 -4.20 -0.22
C VAL A 85 -1.40 -2.92 -0.61
N ILE A 86 -0.92 -2.88 -1.85
CA ILE A 86 -0.42 -1.66 -2.46
C ILE A 86 -1.64 -0.94 -3.04
N MET A 87 -1.80 0.34 -2.70
CA MET A 87 -2.88 1.18 -3.21
C MET A 87 -2.33 2.21 -4.19
N ARG A 88 -3.02 2.37 -5.30
CA ARG A 88 -2.73 3.44 -6.26
C ARG A 88 -4.05 3.93 -6.85
N THR A 89 -4.19 5.24 -6.96
CA THR A 89 -5.37 5.83 -7.58
C THR A 89 -5.11 6.07 -9.06
N SER A 90 -6.19 6.24 -9.83
CA SER A 90 -6.09 6.58 -11.25
C SER A 90 -5.38 7.93 -11.48
N THR A 91 -5.43 8.83 -10.51
CA THR A 91 -4.72 10.11 -10.57
C THR A 91 -3.22 9.95 -10.31
N ASN A 92 -2.87 9.06 -9.37
CA ASN A 92 -1.48 8.71 -9.01
C ASN A 92 -0.57 9.93 -8.79
N TYR A 93 -0.82 10.70 -7.75
CA TYR A 93 -0.09 11.92 -7.43
C TYR A 93 1.41 11.72 -7.17
N HIS A 94 1.81 10.52 -6.76
CA HIS A 94 3.21 10.22 -6.41
C HIS A 94 4.05 9.79 -7.61
N GLY A 95 3.43 9.49 -8.75
CA GLY A 95 4.13 8.83 -9.84
C GLY A 95 4.30 7.34 -9.60
N ASP A 96 4.91 6.64 -10.55
CA ASP A 96 4.98 5.17 -10.53
C ASP A 96 6.13 4.60 -9.70
N ASP A 97 6.98 5.45 -9.14
CA ASP A 97 8.13 5.06 -8.33
C ASP A 97 7.85 5.13 -6.81
N VAL A 98 6.68 5.58 -6.40
CA VAL A 98 6.27 5.57 -4.99
C VAL A 98 5.05 4.67 -4.82
N LEU A 99 5.15 3.74 -3.86
CA LEU A 99 4.06 2.85 -3.50
C LEU A 99 3.48 3.25 -2.15
N GLU A 100 2.16 3.19 -2.03
CA GLU A 100 1.46 3.34 -0.76
C GLU A 100 1.00 1.95 -0.32
N VAL A 101 1.48 1.49 0.82
CA VAL A 101 1.22 0.13 1.32
C VAL A 101 0.37 0.20 2.57
N MET A 102 -0.76 -0.52 2.55
CA MET A 102 -1.66 -0.68 3.71
C MET A 102 -1.46 -2.07 4.29
N ALA A 103 -1.56 -2.18 5.61
CA ALA A 103 -1.46 -3.46 6.31
C ALA A 103 -2.41 -3.50 7.50
N GLU A 104 -2.52 -4.66 8.15
CA GLU A 104 -3.36 -4.85 9.33
C GLU A 104 -2.72 -4.32 10.61
N VAL A 105 -1.48 -3.86 10.52
CA VAL A 105 -0.70 -3.34 11.63
C VAL A 105 -0.05 -2.02 11.22
N ASN A 106 0.39 -1.24 12.20
CA ASN A 106 1.24 -0.09 11.93
C ASN A 106 2.64 -0.60 11.57
N LEU A 107 2.98 -0.57 10.29
CA LEU A 107 4.23 -1.14 9.78
C LEU A 107 5.47 -0.44 10.36
N ARG A 108 5.44 0.89 10.48
CA ARG A 108 6.59 1.62 11.06
C ARG A 108 6.89 1.14 12.47
N GLU A 109 5.86 0.98 13.29
CA GLU A 109 5.99 0.56 14.67
C GLU A 109 6.40 -0.92 14.77
N ARG A 110 5.69 -1.78 14.06
CA ARG A 110 5.90 -3.24 14.15
C ARG A 110 7.23 -3.68 13.57
N MET A 111 7.72 -3.00 12.55
CA MET A 111 8.98 -3.32 11.89
C MET A 111 10.13 -2.40 12.31
N GLY A 112 9.86 -1.42 13.16
CA GLY A 112 10.89 -0.47 13.57
C GLY A 112 11.41 0.40 12.43
N LEU A 113 10.53 0.84 11.54
CA LEU A 113 10.92 1.59 10.35
C LEU A 113 10.99 3.09 10.62
N ALA A 114 11.99 3.72 10.02
CA ALA A 114 12.13 5.17 9.94
C ALA A 114 12.32 5.57 8.48
N ASP A 115 12.27 6.86 8.19
CA ASP A 115 12.56 7.34 6.83
C ASP A 115 13.97 6.88 6.43
N GLY A 116 14.09 6.34 5.23
CA GLY A 116 15.34 5.77 4.73
C GLY A 116 15.52 4.28 5.02
N SER A 117 14.68 3.67 5.85
CA SER A 117 14.72 2.23 6.07
C SER A 117 14.43 1.49 4.77
N SER A 118 15.14 0.39 4.53
CA SER A 118 14.92 -0.46 3.36
C SER A 118 13.88 -1.54 3.67
N VAL A 119 12.98 -1.76 2.75
CA VAL A 119 11.97 -2.82 2.83
C VAL A 119 11.88 -3.54 1.49
N GLU A 120 11.36 -4.76 1.54
CA GLU A 120 11.11 -5.56 0.35
C GLU A 120 9.63 -5.95 0.31
N LEU A 121 9.05 -5.85 -0.89
CA LEU A 121 7.68 -6.31 -1.13
C LEU A 121 7.73 -7.53 -2.02
N SER A 122 6.98 -8.55 -1.65
CA SER A 122 6.79 -9.74 -2.47
C SER A 122 5.39 -9.69 -3.06
N LEU A 123 5.31 -9.79 -4.38
CA LEU A 123 4.04 -9.74 -5.11
C LEU A 123 3.61 -11.15 -5.46
N PHE A 124 2.32 -11.36 -5.45
CA PHE A 124 1.71 -12.64 -5.81
C PHE A 124 1.35 -12.61 -7.30
N ASP A 125 2.04 -13.40 -8.07
CA ASP A 125 1.84 -13.47 -9.52
C ASP A 125 0.67 -14.37 -9.91
#